data_1ff05604b7de5bd0e0fe787bd90e37e9
#
_entry.id   1ff05604b7de5bd0e0fe787bd90e37e9
#
_cell.length_a   1.000
_cell.length_b   1.000
_cell.length_c   1.000
_cell.angle_alpha   90.00
_cell.angle_beta   90.00
_cell.angle_gamma   90.00
#
_symmetry.space_group_name_H-M   'P 1'
#
loop_
_entity.id
_entity.type
_entity.pdbx_description
1 polymer ?
#
loop_
_entity_poly.entity_id
_entity_poly.type
_entity_poly.pdbx_seq_one_letter_code
_entity_poly.pdbx_strand_id
1 'polypeptide(L)'
;MTEAFRTILNMSVTGSIVALCVALLWMPLKKVPRWIRCALWAVVFIRLFVPFSFSAPISLLGSIGAPAPVNGVVTYISADTVQGIPDWMNETTVPGTVLESELLPERMPNAKNVQTTTDAKQTNLIAVGTAVWLSGTGLMLLYAGIQYLLLKKRLGDAVLTEPGVYETDAVEAPFVFGILKPRIILPVDFPSESRALVLRHERAHIARRDHIAKPALFIVLSLHWFNPLAWLAYRFYCEDMEASCDERAIRSMNREQIAAYGETLLRFGTRRVSFAGGPLAFGEHCTKRRIMNVLNYKKPAFWVILVALLAALATTAVLLANPVSLNTAEEP
;
A
#
# COMPACT_ATOMS: atom_id res chain seq x y z
N MET A 1 -0.64 11.29 -20.54
CA MET A 1 -1.42 10.34 -19.73
C MET A 1 -0.89 8.91 -19.83
N THR A 2 -0.54 8.43 -21.02
CA THR A 2 0.06 7.10 -21.24
C THR A 2 1.36 6.88 -20.47
N GLU A 3 2.23 7.89 -20.41
CA GLU A 3 3.48 7.83 -19.63
C GLU A 3 3.24 7.70 -18.13
N ALA A 4 2.22 8.36 -17.57
CA ALA A 4 1.86 8.23 -16.16
C ALA A 4 1.41 6.79 -15.83
N PHE A 5 0.63 6.17 -16.72
CA PHE A 5 0.20 4.78 -16.54
C PHE A 5 1.39 3.81 -16.58
N ARG A 6 2.33 3.97 -17.53
CA ARG A 6 3.57 3.18 -17.58
C ARG A 6 4.39 3.34 -16.30
N THR A 7 4.54 4.57 -15.81
CA THR A 7 5.24 4.85 -14.56
C THR A 7 4.59 4.12 -13.39
N ILE A 8 3.26 4.16 -13.26
CA ILE A 8 2.52 3.46 -12.20
C ILE A 8 2.70 1.94 -12.32
N LEU A 9 2.68 1.37 -13.53
CA LEU A 9 2.94 -0.06 -13.72
C LEU A 9 4.35 -0.45 -13.25
N ASN A 10 5.36 0.31 -13.63
CA ASN A 10 6.74 0.07 -13.19
C ASN A 10 6.92 0.22 -11.67
N MET A 11 6.30 1.24 -11.07
CA MET A 11 6.26 1.41 -9.62
C MET A 11 5.53 0.26 -8.95
N SER A 12 4.45 -0.25 -9.57
CA SER A 12 3.70 -1.39 -9.07
C SER A 12 4.54 -2.66 -9.04
N VAL A 13 5.33 -2.94 -10.08
CA VAL A 13 6.25 -4.10 -10.12
C VAL A 13 7.32 -3.98 -9.05
N THR A 14 8.04 -2.85 -9.01
CA THR A 14 9.10 -2.62 -8.01
C THR A 14 8.57 -2.65 -6.58
N GLY A 15 7.42 -2.00 -6.35
CA GLY A 15 6.74 -2.01 -5.04
C GLY A 15 6.26 -3.41 -4.62
N SER A 16 5.85 -4.24 -5.58
CA SER A 16 5.47 -5.64 -5.33
C SER A 16 6.65 -6.49 -4.85
N ILE A 17 7.82 -6.32 -5.46
CA ILE A 17 9.05 -7.00 -5.03
C ILE A 17 9.39 -6.59 -3.59
N VAL A 18 9.36 -5.29 -3.31
CA VAL A 18 9.59 -4.76 -1.95
C VAL A 18 8.55 -5.31 -0.97
N ALA A 19 7.28 -5.36 -1.35
CA ALA A 19 6.20 -5.90 -0.50
C ALA A 19 6.43 -7.39 -0.17
N LEU A 20 6.86 -8.21 -1.12
CA LEU A 20 7.20 -9.61 -0.90
C LEU A 20 8.38 -9.75 0.06
N CYS A 21 9.44 -8.96 -0.12
CA CYS A 21 10.60 -8.97 0.78
C CYS A 21 10.20 -8.59 2.22
N VAL A 22 9.40 -7.52 2.39
CA VAL A 22 8.89 -7.12 3.70
C VAL A 22 8.00 -8.21 4.30
N ALA A 23 7.15 -8.87 3.49
CA ALA A 23 6.31 -9.98 3.95
C ALA A 23 7.13 -11.19 4.43
N LEU A 24 8.22 -11.52 3.75
CA LEU A 24 9.14 -12.58 4.17
C LEU A 24 9.87 -12.20 5.47
N LEU A 25 10.34 -10.96 5.58
CA LEU A 25 10.97 -10.45 6.80
C LEU A 25 9.99 -10.34 7.98
N TRP A 26 8.70 -10.21 7.72
CA TRP A 26 7.67 -10.10 8.74
C TRP A 26 7.58 -11.35 9.64
N MET A 27 7.87 -12.55 9.10
CA MET A 27 7.81 -13.80 9.86
C MET A 27 8.81 -13.86 11.03
N PRO A 28 10.13 -13.60 10.83
CA PRO A 28 11.11 -13.61 11.93
C PRO A 28 10.94 -12.42 12.89
N LEU A 29 10.35 -11.32 12.45
CA LEU A 29 10.17 -10.10 13.24
C LEU A 29 9.01 -10.13 14.25
N LYS A 30 8.49 -11.32 14.61
CA LYS A 30 7.36 -11.46 15.57
C LYS A 30 7.66 -10.89 16.97
N LYS A 31 8.92 -10.87 17.38
CA LYS A 31 9.37 -10.37 18.70
C LYS A 31 9.74 -8.87 18.68
N VAL A 32 9.73 -8.23 17.52
CA VAL A 32 10.08 -6.83 17.35
C VAL A 32 8.87 -5.95 17.67
N PRO A 33 9.06 -4.75 18.26
CA PRO A 33 7.98 -3.78 18.49
C PRO A 33 7.16 -3.51 17.22
N ARG A 34 5.85 -3.47 17.36
CA ARG A 34 4.93 -3.35 16.21
C ARG A 34 5.12 -2.06 15.41
N TRP A 35 5.54 -0.96 16.06
CA TRP A 35 5.79 0.29 15.36
C TRP A 35 6.92 0.19 14.32
N ILE A 36 7.96 -0.64 14.55
CA ILE A 36 9.04 -0.88 13.57
C ILE A 36 8.48 -1.65 12.36
N ARG A 37 7.64 -2.64 12.59
CA ARG A 37 6.98 -3.39 11.52
C ARG A 37 6.04 -2.50 10.69
N CYS A 38 5.30 -1.62 11.37
CA CYS A 38 4.47 -0.61 10.73
C CYS A 38 5.31 0.32 9.84
N ALA A 39 6.51 0.73 10.30
CA ALA A 39 7.45 1.53 9.52
C ALA A 39 7.97 0.79 8.28
N LEU A 40 8.27 -0.51 8.37
CA LEU A 40 8.67 -1.33 7.22
C LEU A 40 7.56 -1.39 6.14
N TRP A 41 6.30 -1.52 6.55
CA TRP A 41 5.19 -1.45 5.59
C TRP A 41 5.05 -0.06 4.95
N ALA A 42 5.35 1.03 5.70
CA ALA A 42 5.36 2.37 5.14
C ALA A 42 6.41 2.53 4.02
N VAL A 43 7.55 1.82 4.11
CA VAL A 43 8.57 1.79 3.04
C VAL A 43 8.00 1.25 1.72
N VAL A 44 7.16 0.22 1.77
CA VAL A 44 6.46 -0.30 0.58
C VAL A 44 5.63 0.79 -0.08
N PHE A 45 4.88 1.55 0.71
CA PHE A 45 4.05 2.65 0.18
C PHE A 45 4.88 3.83 -0.33
N ILE A 46 6.02 4.13 0.30
CA ILE A 46 6.97 5.12 -0.23
C ILE A 46 7.45 4.68 -1.61
N ARG A 47 7.80 3.40 -1.77
CA ARG A 47 8.24 2.84 -3.05
C ARG A 47 7.13 2.84 -4.11
N LEU A 48 5.87 2.63 -3.72
CA LEU A 48 4.71 2.73 -4.60
C LEU A 48 4.34 4.17 -4.97
N PHE A 49 4.74 5.16 -4.17
CA PHE A 49 4.37 6.56 -4.40
C PHE A 49 5.47 7.38 -5.07
N VAL A 50 6.75 7.09 -4.74
CA VAL A 50 7.90 7.86 -5.21
C VAL A 50 8.52 7.17 -6.42
N PRO A 51 8.48 7.78 -7.63
CA PRO A 51 9.05 7.20 -8.84
C PRO A 51 10.58 7.22 -8.85
N PHE A 52 11.18 8.08 -8.03
CA PHE A 52 12.64 8.23 -7.96
C PHE A 52 13.24 7.39 -6.85
N SER A 53 14.47 6.90 -7.08
CA SER A 53 15.25 6.16 -6.09
C SER A 53 16.70 6.55 -6.19
N PHE A 54 17.42 6.38 -5.09
CA PHE A 54 18.85 6.59 -5.06
C PHE A 54 19.57 5.41 -5.69
N SER A 55 20.54 5.65 -6.57
CA SER A 55 21.42 4.61 -7.07
C SER A 55 22.44 4.23 -5.99
N ALA A 56 22.54 2.96 -5.66
CA ALA A 56 23.50 2.47 -4.69
C ALA A 56 24.13 1.15 -5.19
N PRO A 57 25.41 0.90 -4.87
CA PRO A 57 26.08 -0.34 -5.27
C PRO A 57 25.44 -1.58 -4.65
N ILE A 58 24.79 -1.42 -3.50
CA ILE A 58 24.02 -2.48 -2.83
C ILE A 58 22.54 -2.18 -3.01
N SER A 59 21.91 -2.87 -3.95
CA SER A 59 20.49 -2.75 -4.26
C SER A 59 19.87 -4.13 -4.41
N LEU A 60 18.67 -4.34 -3.80
CA LEU A 60 17.92 -5.57 -3.99
C LEU A 60 17.56 -5.79 -5.47
N LEU A 61 17.16 -4.73 -6.15
CA LEU A 61 16.79 -4.79 -7.57
C LEU A 61 17.97 -5.17 -8.45
N GLY A 62 19.20 -4.73 -8.13
CA GLY A 62 20.41 -5.16 -8.81
C GLY A 62 20.73 -6.64 -8.61
N SER A 63 20.48 -7.17 -7.40
CA SER A 63 20.72 -8.59 -7.08
C SER A 63 19.79 -9.55 -7.82
N ILE A 64 18.59 -9.10 -8.21
CA ILE A 64 17.62 -9.91 -8.98
C ILE A 64 17.66 -9.63 -10.49
N GLY A 65 18.74 -8.97 -10.99
CA GLY A 65 18.93 -8.70 -12.41
C GLY A 65 17.95 -7.66 -12.98
N ALA A 66 17.50 -6.72 -12.17
CA ALA A 66 16.68 -5.62 -12.66
C ALA A 66 17.42 -4.78 -13.70
N PRO A 67 16.74 -4.26 -14.74
CA PRO A 67 17.35 -3.43 -15.76
C PRO A 67 17.95 -2.15 -15.13
N ALA A 68 19.02 -1.65 -15.72
CA ALA A 68 19.64 -0.42 -15.26
C ALA A 68 18.64 0.75 -15.28
N PRO A 69 18.65 1.62 -14.26
CA PRO A 69 17.71 2.74 -14.21
C PRO A 69 18.05 3.77 -15.30
N VAL A 70 17.04 4.17 -16.07
CA VAL A 70 17.13 5.31 -16.99
C VAL A 70 16.54 6.52 -16.27
N ASN A 71 17.30 7.61 -16.16
CA ASN A 71 16.91 8.82 -15.41
C ASN A 71 16.48 8.53 -13.95
N GLY A 72 17.12 7.55 -13.28
CA GLY A 72 16.83 7.18 -11.89
C GLY A 72 15.58 6.31 -11.70
N VAL A 73 14.92 5.87 -12.77
CA VAL A 73 13.74 4.99 -12.74
C VAL A 73 14.07 3.62 -13.33
N VAL A 74 13.84 2.55 -12.58
CA VAL A 74 13.93 1.19 -13.11
C VAL A 74 12.71 0.90 -13.97
N THR A 75 12.91 0.57 -15.24
CA THR A 75 11.86 0.35 -16.22
C THR A 75 11.83 -1.10 -16.63
N TYR A 76 10.83 -1.87 -16.16
CA TYR A 76 10.58 -3.26 -16.60
C TYR A 76 9.72 -3.30 -17.86
N ILE A 77 8.90 -2.29 -18.10
CA ILE A 77 8.00 -2.16 -19.24
C ILE A 77 8.51 -0.97 -20.06
N SER A 78 9.46 -1.23 -20.98
CA SER A 78 9.95 -0.23 -21.92
C SER A 78 9.00 -0.10 -23.12
N ALA A 79 9.11 1.00 -23.87
CA ALA A 79 8.36 1.15 -25.11
C ALA A 79 8.71 0.04 -26.13
N ASP A 80 9.95 -0.45 -26.09
CA ASP A 80 10.47 -1.46 -27.01
C ASP A 80 10.08 -2.89 -26.61
N THR A 81 9.78 -3.16 -25.32
CA THR A 81 9.39 -4.50 -24.85
C THR A 81 8.02 -4.95 -25.38
N VAL A 82 7.21 -4.01 -25.83
CA VAL A 82 5.89 -4.29 -26.43
C VAL A 82 6.02 -4.67 -27.92
N GLN A 83 7.21 -4.54 -28.52
CA GLN A 83 7.47 -4.99 -29.91
C GLN A 83 7.66 -6.51 -30.01
N GLY A 84 7.88 -7.19 -28.91
CA GLY A 84 8.03 -8.64 -28.86
C GLY A 84 6.73 -9.37 -28.49
N ILE A 85 5.64 -9.19 -29.25
CA ILE A 85 4.54 -10.15 -29.25
C ILE A 85 5.10 -11.40 -29.93
N PRO A 86 5.11 -12.58 -29.27
CA PRO A 86 5.61 -13.81 -29.89
C PRO A 86 4.91 -14.04 -31.23
N ASP A 87 5.66 -14.42 -32.25
CA ASP A 87 5.19 -14.61 -33.64
C ASP A 87 3.96 -15.53 -33.77
N TRP A 88 3.74 -16.42 -32.78
CA TRP A 88 2.55 -17.28 -32.75
C TRP A 88 1.21 -16.53 -32.54
N MET A 89 1.21 -15.26 -32.10
CA MET A 89 0.03 -14.40 -32.09
C MET A 89 -0.19 -13.65 -33.40
N ASN A 90 0.79 -13.63 -34.28
CA ASN A 90 0.72 -12.96 -35.60
C ASN A 90 0.39 -13.92 -36.74
N GLU A 91 0.40 -15.23 -36.50
CA GLU A 91 0.05 -16.22 -37.54
C GLU A 91 -1.47 -16.32 -37.74
N THR A 92 -2.03 -15.37 -38.46
CA THR A 92 -3.13 -15.68 -39.37
C THR A 92 -2.49 -16.12 -40.67
N THR A 93 -1.99 -17.32 -40.70
CA THR A 93 -1.64 -18.05 -41.95
C THR A 93 -2.93 -18.26 -42.72
N VAL A 94 -3.10 -17.49 -43.77
CA VAL A 94 -3.98 -17.86 -44.88
C VAL A 94 -3.18 -18.84 -45.73
N PRO A 95 -3.58 -20.10 -45.87
CA PRO A 95 -2.92 -21.02 -46.78
C PRO A 95 -3.41 -20.70 -48.21
N GLY A 96 -2.53 -20.18 -49.04
CA GLY A 96 -2.89 -19.85 -50.38
C GLY A 96 -1.70 -19.66 -51.28
N THR A 97 -1.32 -20.74 -51.95
CA THR A 97 -0.70 -20.88 -53.28
C THR A 97 0.62 -20.15 -53.54
N VAL A 98 1.66 -20.98 -53.52
CA VAL A 98 2.88 -20.78 -54.31
C VAL A 98 2.50 -20.71 -55.76
N LEU A 99 2.73 -19.57 -56.42
CA LEU A 99 2.90 -19.47 -57.86
C LEU A 99 4.22 -18.76 -58.10
N GLU A 100 5.13 -19.60 -58.57
CA GLU A 100 6.37 -19.26 -59.22
C GLU A 100 6.05 -18.38 -60.44
N SER A 101 6.59 -17.20 -60.54
CA SER A 101 6.89 -16.57 -61.83
C SER A 101 7.98 -15.54 -61.68
N GLU A 102 8.98 -15.79 -62.42
CA GLU A 102 10.10 -15.02 -62.87
C GLU A 102 9.82 -13.59 -63.24
N LEU A 103 10.87 -12.77 -63.09
CA LEU A 103 11.32 -11.62 -63.90
C LEU A 103 10.69 -10.26 -63.63
N LEU A 104 11.61 -9.44 -63.19
CA LEU A 104 11.93 -8.06 -63.51
C LEU A 104 11.75 -7.00 -62.42
N PRO A 105 12.60 -5.95 -62.46
CA PRO A 105 13.00 -5.18 -61.30
C PRO A 105 12.20 -3.88 -61.18
N GLU A 106 12.45 -3.21 -60.05
CA GLU A 106 12.05 -1.84 -59.76
C GLU A 106 10.62 -1.58 -59.28
N ARG A 107 10.57 -1.46 -58.06
CA ARG A 107 10.05 -0.39 -57.22
C ARG A 107 9.65 -0.94 -55.86
N MET A 108 10.54 -0.84 -54.91
CA MET A 108 10.13 -0.96 -53.53
C MET A 108 9.13 0.12 -53.15
N PRO A 109 7.85 -0.19 -52.88
CA PRO A 109 6.99 0.74 -52.22
C PRO A 109 7.18 0.65 -50.74
N ASN A 110 7.87 1.63 -50.20
CA ASN A 110 7.64 2.23 -48.91
C ASN A 110 7.48 1.27 -47.71
N ALA A 111 8.60 0.92 -47.10
CA ALA A 111 8.67 0.33 -45.76
C ALA A 111 8.03 1.21 -44.64
N LYS A 112 7.46 2.35 -44.99
CA LYS A 112 6.78 3.26 -44.06
C LYS A 112 5.36 2.81 -43.65
N ASN A 113 4.69 1.93 -44.41
CA ASN A 113 3.30 1.57 -44.10
C ASN A 113 3.10 0.39 -43.15
N VAL A 114 4.14 -0.41 -42.90
CA VAL A 114 4.02 -1.54 -41.93
C VAL A 114 4.20 -1.07 -40.49
N GLN A 115 5.05 -0.06 -40.27
CA GLN A 115 5.23 0.50 -38.92
C GLN A 115 4.02 1.29 -38.41
N THR A 116 3.25 1.95 -39.29
CA THR A 116 2.12 2.78 -38.87
C THR A 116 0.91 2.01 -38.33
N THR A 117 0.69 0.76 -38.78
CA THR A 117 -0.45 -0.05 -38.31
C THR A 117 -0.18 -0.69 -36.94
N THR A 118 1.07 -1.05 -36.67
CA THR A 118 1.49 -1.62 -35.37
C THR A 118 1.46 -0.55 -34.29
N ASP A 119 1.96 0.65 -34.60
CA ASP A 119 1.98 1.78 -33.68
C ASP A 119 0.55 2.27 -33.32
N ALA A 120 -0.37 2.27 -34.25
CA ALA A 120 -1.76 2.67 -34.03
C ALA A 120 -2.51 1.69 -33.11
N LYS A 121 -2.31 0.36 -33.29
CA LYS A 121 -2.94 -0.68 -32.46
C LYS A 121 -2.39 -0.69 -31.04
N GLN A 122 -1.09 -0.48 -30.90
CA GLN A 122 -0.41 -0.39 -29.62
C GLN A 122 -0.81 0.86 -28.84
N THR A 123 -0.91 2.01 -29.50
CA THR A 123 -1.40 3.27 -28.91
C THR A 123 -2.80 3.10 -28.35
N ASN A 124 -3.68 2.36 -29.05
CA ASN A 124 -5.05 2.09 -28.60
C ASN A 124 -5.09 1.21 -27.33
N LEU A 125 -4.28 0.16 -27.23
CA LEU A 125 -4.25 -0.72 -26.05
C LEU A 125 -3.79 0.04 -24.78
N ILE A 126 -2.74 0.85 -24.91
CA ILE A 126 -2.24 1.66 -23.78
C ILE A 126 -3.27 2.73 -23.40
N ALA A 127 -3.95 3.32 -24.37
CA ALA A 127 -5.01 4.30 -24.12
C ALA A 127 -6.19 3.66 -23.36
N VAL A 128 -6.64 2.47 -23.78
CA VAL A 128 -7.68 1.70 -23.09
C VAL A 128 -7.24 1.33 -21.68
N GLY A 129 -6.02 0.79 -21.51
CA GLY A 129 -5.46 0.47 -20.18
C GLY A 129 -5.41 1.69 -19.25
N THR A 130 -5.00 2.85 -19.81
CA THR A 130 -4.99 4.12 -19.07
C THR A 130 -6.40 4.54 -18.65
N ALA A 131 -7.39 4.41 -19.54
CA ALA A 131 -8.79 4.74 -19.24
C ALA A 131 -9.36 3.84 -18.14
N VAL A 132 -9.13 2.53 -18.20
CA VAL A 132 -9.53 1.56 -17.18
C VAL A 132 -8.86 1.87 -15.85
N TRP A 133 -7.56 2.15 -15.85
CA TRP A 133 -6.82 2.51 -14.64
C TRP A 133 -7.37 3.80 -13.99
N LEU A 134 -7.59 4.85 -14.75
CA LEU A 134 -8.17 6.11 -14.25
C LEU A 134 -9.58 5.91 -13.71
N SER A 135 -10.40 5.12 -14.41
CA SER A 135 -11.77 4.82 -13.98
C SER A 135 -11.78 4.08 -12.64
N GLY A 136 -10.96 3.04 -12.48
CA GLY A 136 -10.86 2.30 -11.22
C GLY A 136 -10.33 3.16 -10.08
N THR A 137 -9.29 3.96 -10.32
CA THR A 137 -8.75 4.91 -9.34
C THR A 137 -9.81 5.94 -8.94
N GLY A 138 -10.49 6.53 -9.92
CA GLY A 138 -11.55 7.51 -9.70
C GLY A 138 -12.71 6.94 -8.89
N LEU A 139 -13.16 5.73 -9.20
CA LEU A 139 -14.22 5.03 -8.45
C LEU A 139 -13.83 4.79 -6.99
N MET A 140 -12.60 4.34 -6.73
CA MET A 140 -12.12 4.11 -5.36
C MET A 140 -12.06 5.40 -4.54
N LEU A 141 -11.51 6.47 -5.13
CA LEU A 141 -11.42 7.76 -4.44
C LEU A 141 -12.81 8.40 -4.24
N LEU A 142 -13.69 8.31 -5.23
CA LEU A 142 -15.08 8.76 -5.12
C LEU A 142 -15.82 8.00 -4.02
N TYR A 143 -15.70 6.68 -3.99
CA TYR A 143 -16.29 5.85 -2.95
C TYR A 143 -15.79 6.25 -1.55
N ALA A 144 -14.47 6.41 -1.37
CA ALA A 144 -13.91 6.84 -0.10
C ALA A 144 -14.38 8.25 0.31
N GLY A 145 -14.46 9.18 -0.66
CA GLY A 145 -14.98 10.53 -0.45
C GLY A 145 -16.44 10.53 -0.02
N ILE A 146 -17.30 9.77 -0.71
CA ILE A 146 -18.71 9.62 -0.36
C ILE A 146 -18.86 9.05 1.06
N GLN A 147 -18.12 7.98 1.40
CA GLN A 147 -18.17 7.37 2.73
C GLN A 147 -17.73 8.38 3.81
N TYR A 148 -16.67 9.13 3.57
CA TYR A 148 -16.23 10.18 4.50
C TYR A 148 -17.29 11.27 4.71
N LEU A 149 -17.93 11.74 3.63
CA LEU A 149 -18.98 12.78 3.71
C LEU A 149 -20.23 12.28 4.40
N LEU A 150 -20.66 11.04 4.12
CA LEU A 150 -21.81 10.43 4.78
C LEU A 150 -21.54 10.25 6.28
N LEU A 151 -20.35 9.77 6.64
CA LEU A 151 -19.95 9.65 8.05
C LEU A 151 -19.91 11.02 8.72
N LYS A 152 -19.31 12.03 8.07
CA LYS A 152 -19.28 13.41 8.58
C LYS A 152 -20.69 13.94 8.82
N LYS A 153 -21.64 13.68 7.92
CA LYS A 153 -23.05 14.09 8.08
C LYS A 153 -23.70 13.40 9.28
N ARG A 154 -23.48 12.09 9.46
CA ARG A 154 -24.04 11.33 10.61
C ARG A 154 -23.49 11.80 11.95
N LEU A 155 -22.23 12.28 11.98
CA LEU A 155 -21.60 12.79 13.18
C LEU A 155 -21.95 14.28 13.47
N GLY A 156 -22.88 14.85 12.70
CA GLY A 156 -23.28 16.26 12.87
C GLY A 156 -23.88 16.56 14.23
N ASP A 157 -24.61 15.60 14.78
CA ASP A 157 -25.33 15.73 16.06
C ASP A 157 -24.51 15.20 17.27
N ALA A 158 -23.22 14.93 17.07
CA ALA A 158 -22.35 14.45 18.14
C ALA A 158 -22.11 15.53 19.19
N VAL A 159 -22.33 15.21 20.45
CA VAL A 159 -22.24 16.12 21.60
C VAL A 159 -20.83 16.07 22.19
N LEU A 160 -20.25 17.25 22.44
CA LEU A 160 -18.93 17.37 23.11
C LEU A 160 -19.10 17.05 24.60
N THR A 161 -18.44 16.00 25.08
CA THR A 161 -18.47 15.58 26.49
C THR A 161 -17.16 15.93 27.22
N GLU A 162 -16.03 15.82 26.55
CA GLU A 162 -14.70 16.20 27.05
C GLU A 162 -13.90 16.88 25.94
N PRO A 163 -12.84 17.62 26.24
CA PRO A 163 -12.00 18.24 25.23
C PRO A 163 -11.51 17.23 24.16
N GLY A 164 -12.04 17.35 22.94
CA GLY A 164 -11.73 16.46 21.82
C GLY A 164 -12.46 15.11 21.82
N VAL A 165 -13.39 14.87 22.74
CA VAL A 165 -14.22 13.66 22.83
C VAL A 165 -15.67 14.01 22.61
N TYR A 166 -16.32 13.31 21.69
CA TYR A 166 -17.71 13.51 21.30
C TYR A 166 -18.48 12.21 21.48
N GLU A 167 -19.75 12.28 21.86
CA GLU A 167 -20.63 11.14 21.97
C GLU A 167 -21.81 11.26 20.99
N THR A 168 -22.22 10.13 20.42
CA THR A 168 -23.34 10.02 19.49
C THR A 168 -23.92 8.62 19.52
N ASP A 169 -25.23 8.51 19.23
CA ASP A 169 -25.95 7.25 19.01
C ASP A 169 -25.73 6.68 17.59
N ALA A 170 -25.18 7.48 16.68
CA ALA A 170 -24.95 7.08 15.30
C ALA A 170 -23.85 6.02 15.11
N VAL A 171 -23.13 5.63 16.19
CA VAL A 171 -21.99 4.70 16.12
C VAL A 171 -22.05 3.65 17.24
N GLU A 172 -21.55 2.46 16.95
CA GLU A 172 -21.54 1.33 17.90
C GLU A 172 -20.16 1.09 18.55
N ALA A 173 -19.11 1.63 17.94
CA ALA A 173 -17.73 1.45 18.40
C ALA A 173 -16.99 2.79 18.44
N PRO A 174 -16.04 2.94 19.36
CA PRO A 174 -15.14 4.10 19.42
C PRO A 174 -14.23 4.20 18.19
N PHE A 175 -13.91 5.41 17.75
CA PHE A 175 -12.90 5.66 16.72
C PHE A 175 -12.48 7.14 16.67
N VAL A 176 -11.36 7.41 15.98
CA VAL A 176 -10.90 8.77 15.67
C VAL A 176 -11.44 9.23 14.33
N PHE A 177 -12.08 10.40 14.29
CA PHE A 177 -12.59 11.04 13.09
C PHE A 177 -11.95 12.41 12.86
N GLY A 178 -11.70 12.74 11.59
CA GLY A 178 -11.17 14.03 11.15
C GLY A 178 -9.68 14.00 10.83
N ILE A 179 -9.29 14.59 9.68
CA ILE A 179 -7.90 14.61 9.19
C ILE A 179 -7.10 15.75 9.84
N LEU A 180 -7.62 16.98 9.81
CA LEU A 180 -6.90 18.16 10.33
C LEU A 180 -7.15 18.40 11.81
N LYS A 181 -8.38 18.13 12.27
CA LYS A 181 -8.80 18.28 13.67
C LYS A 181 -9.37 16.95 14.14
N PRO A 182 -8.52 16.01 14.58
CA PRO A 182 -8.96 14.70 15.01
C PRO A 182 -9.81 14.81 16.27
N ARG A 183 -10.92 14.07 16.28
CA ARG A 183 -11.88 14.00 17.39
C ARG A 183 -12.08 12.51 17.71
N ILE A 184 -12.18 12.19 18.99
CA ILE A 184 -12.55 10.85 19.43
C ILE A 184 -14.08 10.79 19.48
N ILE A 185 -14.67 9.83 18.80
CA ILE A 185 -16.10 9.60 18.79
C ILE A 185 -16.39 8.35 19.62
N LEU A 186 -17.29 8.46 20.58
CA LEU A 186 -17.76 7.36 21.42
C LEU A 186 -19.28 7.14 21.20
N PRO A 187 -19.76 5.90 21.34
CA PRO A 187 -21.19 5.65 21.49
C PRO A 187 -21.76 6.31 22.76
N VAL A 188 -23.03 6.71 22.73
CA VAL A 188 -23.76 7.13 23.94
C VAL A 188 -23.78 5.97 24.95
N ASP A 189 -23.78 6.29 26.24
CA ASP A 189 -23.76 5.32 27.33
C ASP A 189 -22.57 4.36 27.32
N PHE A 190 -21.41 4.86 26.86
CA PHE A 190 -20.19 4.05 26.87
C PHE A 190 -19.78 3.72 28.32
N PRO A 191 -19.51 2.42 28.68
CA PRO A 191 -19.25 2.02 30.05
C PRO A 191 -18.06 2.76 30.66
N SER A 192 -18.27 3.38 31.81
CA SER A 192 -17.26 4.19 32.53
C SER A 192 -15.98 3.41 32.83
N GLU A 193 -16.07 2.12 33.15
CA GLU A 193 -14.95 1.23 33.43
C GLU A 193 -14.01 1.05 32.23
N SER A 194 -14.59 0.96 31.02
CA SER A 194 -13.82 0.78 29.77
C SER A 194 -13.42 2.10 29.13
N ARG A 195 -14.05 3.22 29.53
CA ARG A 195 -13.86 4.53 28.90
C ARG A 195 -12.39 4.98 28.91
N ALA A 196 -11.75 4.94 30.07
CA ALA A 196 -10.35 5.37 30.20
C ALA A 196 -9.39 4.53 29.36
N LEU A 197 -9.63 3.21 29.27
CA LEU A 197 -8.82 2.29 28.47
C LEU A 197 -8.95 2.56 26.98
N VAL A 198 -10.18 2.77 26.50
CA VAL A 198 -10.46 3.09 25.10
C VAL A 198 -9.93 4.46 24.72
N LEU A 199 -10.17 5.49 25.53
CA LEU A 199 -9.62 6.84 25.26
C LEU A 199 -8.11 6.81 25.16
N ARG A 200 -7.44 5.97 25.94
CA ARG A 200 -5.98 5.79 25.85
C ARG A 200 -5.55 5.19 24.52
N HIS A 201 -6.32 4.21 23.98
CA HIS A 201 -6.10 3.63 22.66
C HIS A 201 -6.32 4.65 21.56
N GLU A 202 -7.46 5.36 21.56
CA GLU A 202 -7.78 6.38 20.55
C GLU A 202 -6.79 7.55 20.55
N ARG A 203 -6.34 7.96 21.74
CA ARG A 203 -5.26 8.97 21.87
C ARG A 203 -3.93 8.48 21.30
N ALA A 204 -3.66 7.17 21.33
CA ALA A 204 -2.47 6.61 20.69
C ALA A 204 -2.53 6.78 19.16
N HIS A 205 -3.69 6.56 18.52
CA HIS A 205 -3.90 6.83 17.09
C HIS A 205 -3.66 8.29 16.75
N ILE A 206 -4.18 9.21 17.55
CA ILE A 206 -3.96 10.66 17.33
C ILE A 206 -2.47 11.01 17.45
N ALA A 207 -1.81 10.55 18.52
CA ALA A 207 -0.40 10.83 18.76
C ALA A 207 0.54 10.26 17.70
N ARG A 208 0.14 9.17 17.02
CA ARG A 208 0.84 8.55 15.89
C ARG A 208 0.48 9.18 14.54
N ARG A 209 -0.55 10.03 14.50
CA ARG A 209 -1.12 10.62 13.27
C ARG A 209 -1.69 9.56 12.32
N ASP A 210 -2.21 8.45 12.86
CA ASP A 210 -2.79 7.37 12.05
C ASP A 210 -4.01 7.85 11.24
N HIS A 211 -4.74 8.85 11.74
CA HIS A 211 -5.85 9.55 11.06
C HIS A 211 -5.42 10.28 9.77
N ILE A 212 -4.13 10.55 9.59
CA ILE A 212 -3.54 11.10 8.36
C ILE A 212 -2.90 9.98 7.53
N ALA A 213 -2.12 9.11 8.18
CA ALA A 213 -1.37 8.07 7.49
C ALA A 213 -2.29 7.07 6.77
N LYS A 214 -3.35 6.60 7.43
CA LYS A 214 -4.28 5.61 6.85
C LYS A 214 -4.98 6.11 5.57
N PRO A 215 -5.58 7.33 5.52
CA PRO A 215 -6.11 7.89 4.27
C PRO A 215 -5.03 8.14 3.20
N ALA A 216 -3.86 8.62 3.58
CA ALA A 216 -2.77 8.86 2.63
C ALA A 216 -2.32 7.56 1.95
N LEU A 217 -2.13 6.48 2.72
CA LEU A 217 -1.79 5.16 2.18
C LEU A 217 -2.92 4.57 1.33
N PHE A 218 -4.19 4.88 1.67
CA PHE A 218 -5.32 4.48 0.85
C PHE A 218 -5.33 5.18 -0.52
N ILE A 219 -4.92 6.45 -0.59
CA ILE A 219 -4.75 7.15 -1.88
C ILE A 219 -3.69 6.45 -2.73
N VAL A 220 -2.55 6.07 -2.14
CA VAL A 220 -1.52 5.30 -2.85
C VAL A 220 -2.06 3.94 -3.31
N LEU A 221 -2.79 3.24 -2.44
CA LEU A 221 -3.46 1.98 -2.80
C LEU A 221 -4.43 2.18 -3.97
N SER A 222 -5.18 3.28 -4.00
CA SER A 222 -6.13 3.58 -5.08
C SER A 222 -5.45 3.78 -6.42
N LEU A 223 -4.21 4.29 -6.46
CA LEU A 223 -3.40 4.38 -7.69
C LEU A 223 -2.95 2.98 -8.17
N HIS A 224 -2.80 2.03 -7.25
CA HIS A 224 -2.36 0.66 -7.49
C HIS A 224 -3.49 -0.36 -7.24
N TRP A 225 -4.76 0.03 -7.45
CA TRP A 225 -5.93 -0.78 -7.13
C TRP A 225 -5.93 -2.17 -7.76
N PHE A 226 -5.29 -2.31 -8.93
CA PHE A 226 -5.15 -3.56 -9.68
C PHE A 226 -4.06 -4.49 -9.10
N ASN A 227 -3.25 -4.03 -8.16
CA ASN A 227 -2.13 -4.80 -7.59
C ASN A 227 -2.53 -5.51 -6.28
N PRO A 228 -2.67 -6.85 -6.25
CA PRO A 228 -3.07 -7.57 -5.04
C PRO A 228 -2.05 -7.46 -3.90
N LEU A 229 -0.74 -7.28 -4.21
CA LEU A 229 0.29 -7.13 -3.20
C LEU A 229 0.21 -5.77 -2.50
N ALA A 230 -0.25 -4.72 -3.19
CA ALA A 230 -0.53 -3.43 -2.56
C ALA A 230 -1.70 -3.53 -1.55
N TRP A 231 -2.76 -4.29 -1.86
CA TRP A 231 -3.84 -4.59 -0.93
C TRP A 231 -3.36 -5.38 0.30
N LEU A 232 -2.52 -6.38 0.08
CA LEU A 232 -1.94 -7.18 1.14
C LEU A 232 -1.05 -6.33 2.06
N ALA A 233 -0.21 -5.46 1.49
CA ALA A 233 0.63 -4.53 2.24
C ALA A 233 -0.22 -3.55 3.06
N TYR A 234 -1.30 -3.00 2.49
CA TYR A 234 -2.22 -2.12 3.20
C TYR A 234 -2.90 -2.83 4.38
N ARG A 235 -3.36 -4.06 4.17
CA ARG A 235 -3.94 -4.87 5.25
C ARG A 235 -2.95 -5.11 6.38
N PHE A 236 -1.74 -5.56 6.09
CA PHE A 236 -0.72 -5.78 7.12
C PHE A 236 -0.28 -4.49 7.83
N TYR A 237 -0.19 -3.39 7.09
CA TYR A 237 0.04 -2.08 7.69
C TYR A 237 -1.05 -1.75 8.72
N CYS A 238 -2.33 -1.90 8.37
CA CYS A 238 -3.44 -1.64 9.28
C CYS A 238 -3.41 -2.57 10.50
N GLU A 239 -3.13 -3.87 10.32
CA GLU A 239 -3.00 -4.82 11.42
C GLU A 239 -1.86 -4.46 12.40
N ASP A 240 -0.69 -4.08 11.88
CA ASP A 240 0.45 -3.69 12.71
C ASP A 240 0.26 -2.30 13.34
N MET A 241 -0.47 -1.40 12.69
CA MET A 241 -0.88 -0.10 13.22
C MET A 241 -1.76 -0.27 14.47
N GLU A 242 -2.82 -1.09 14.39
CA GLU A 242 -3.68 -1.42 15.52
C GLU A 242 -2.89 -2.06 16.68
N ALA A 243 -2.07 -3.07 16.37
CA ALA A 243 -1.24 -3.73 17.36
C ALA A 243 -0.21 -2.78 18.02
N SER A 244 0.28 -1.77 17.28
CA SER A 244 1.19 -0.75 17.81
C SER A 244 0.47 0.24 18.75
N CYS A 245 -0.79 0.57 18.45
CA CYS A 245 -1.62 1.37 19.35
C CYS A 245 -1.96 0.61 20.63
N ASP A 246 -2.27 -0.70 20.53
CA ASP A 246 -2.45 -1.58 21.68
C ASP A 246 -1.19 -1.62 22.56
N GLU A 247 0.00 -1.87 21.97
CA GLU A 247 1.29 -1.88 22.72
C GLU A 247 1.54 -0.54 23.44
N ARG A 248 1.22 0.58 22.80
CA ARG A 248 1.37 1.91 23.39
C ARG A 248 0.38 2.13 24.54
N ALA A 249 -0.86 1.68 24.38
CA ALA A 249 -1.90 1.80 25.39
C ALA A 249 -1.54 1.01 26.66
N ILE A 250 -1.06 -0.23 26.53
CA ILE A 250 -0.80 -1.13 27.67
C ILE A 250 0.60 -0.98 28.27
N ARG A 251 1.51 -0.22 27.67
CA ARG A 251 2.94 -0.16 28.05
C ARG A 251 3.21 0.13 29.53
N SER A 252 2.33 0.92 30.18
CA SER A 252 2.46 1.28 31.60
C SER A 252 1.39 0.64 32.49
N MET A 253 0.61 -0.31 31.96
CA MET A 253 -0.42 -1.03 32.68
C MET A 253 0.18 -2.20 33.50
N ASN A 254 -0.45 -2.52 34.63
CA ASN A 254 -0.21 -3.75 35.38
C ASN A 254 -0.98 -4.92 34.72
N ARG A 255 -0.81 -6.14 35.27
CA ARG A 255 -1.45 -7.34 34.70
C ARG A 255 -2.98 -7.30 34.73
N GLU A 256 -3.55 -6.77 35.81
CA GLU A 256 -5.01 -6.63 35.97
C GLU A 256 -5.59 -5.66 34.93
N GLN A 257 -4.94 -4.51 34.76
CA GLN A 257 -5.32 -3.53 33.74
C GLN A 257 -5.18 -4.06 32.32
N ILE A 258 -4.15 -4.89 32.05
CA ILE A 258 -3.98 -5.56 30.74
C ILE A 258 -5.11 -6.56 30.51
N ALA A 259 -5.54 -7.31 31.52
CA ALA A 259 -6.67 -8.23 31.42
C ALA A 259 -7.97 -7.46 31.13
N ALA A 260 -8.25 -6.39 31.89
CA ALA A 260 -9.40 -5.52 31.68
C ALA A 260 -9.40 -4.85 30.27
N TYR A 261 -8.21 -4.47 29.78
CA TYR A 261 -8.06 -3.98 28.41
C TYR A 261 -8.37 -5.06 27.36
N GLY A 262 -7.91 -6.30 27.60
CA GLY A 262 -8.23 -7.46 26.75
C GLY A 262 -9.73 -7.76 26.71
N GLU A 263 -10.42 -7.66 27.85
CA GLU A 263 -11.87 -7.80 27.94
C GLU A 263 -12.59 -6.67 27.19
N THR A 264 -12.12 -5.43 27.33
CA THR A 264 -12.63 -4.28 26.58
C THR A 264 -12.49 -4.49 25.07
N LEU A 265 -11.35 -5.00 24.60
CA LEU A 265 -11.15 -5.36 23.20
C LEU A 265 -12.11 -6.47 22.75
N LEU A 266 -12.39 -7.47 23.59
CA LEU A 266 -13.34 -8.52 23.26
C LEU A 266 -14.77 -7.96 23.11
N ARG A 267 -15.14 -7.06 24.02
CA ARG A 267 -16.51 -6.47 24.05
C ARG A 267 -16.76 -5.53 22.88
N PHE A 268 -15.78 -4.71 22.50
CA PHE A 268 -15.96 -3.66 21.48
C PHE A 268 -15.28 -3.95 20.16
N GLY A 269 -14.21 -4.75 20.15
CA GLY A 269 -13.48 -5.08 18.92
C GLY A 269 -14.23 -6.01 17.96
N THR A 270 -15.32 -6.65 18.40
CA THR A 270 -16.21 -7.45 17.56
C THR A 270 -17.39 -6.63 17.01
N ARG A 271 -17.66 -5.47 17.61
CA ARG A 271 -18.71 -4.57 17.11
C ARG A 271 -18.16 -3.88 15.85
N ARG A 272 -18.81 -4.17 14.75
CA ARG A 272 -18.52 -3.49 13.49
C ARG A 272 -18.90 -2.02 13.67
N VAL A 273 -18.00 -1.11 13.31
CA VAL A 273 -18.45 0.22 12.89
C VAL A 273 -19.31 -0.05 11.66
N SER A 274 -20.62 -0.16 11.85
CA SER A 274 -21.60 -0.63 10.82
C SER A 274 -21.57 0.22 9.54
N PHE A 275 -20.80 1.30 9.56
CA PHE A 275 -20.61 2.24 8.47
C PHE A 275 -19.22 2.17 7.80
N ALA A 276 -18.30 1.45 8.39
CA ALA A 276 -16.93 1.34 7.90
C ALA A 276 -16.73 0.12 6.98
N GLY A 277 -17.76 -0.33 6.27
CA GLY A 277 -17.60 -1.26 5.14
C GLY A 277 -16.78 -0.67 3.99
N GLY A 278 -16.23 0.53 4.19
CA GLY A 278 -15.30 1.17 3.29
C GLY A 278 -13.85 0.69 3.49
N PRO A 279 -12.98 1.02 2.55
CA PRO A 279 -11.57 0.64 2.57
C PRO A 279 -10.80 1.18 3.79
N LEU A 280 -11.37 2.13 4.53
CA LEU A 280 -10.83 2.66 5.78
C LEU A 280 -11.03 1.71 6.99
N ALA A 281 -11.89 0.71 6.87
CA ALA A 281 -12.21 -0.29 7.92
C ALA A 281 -11.36 -1.57 7.87
N PHE A 282 -10.41 -1.67 6.96
CA PHE A 282 -9.48 -2.79 6.94
C PHE A 282 -8.62 -2.79 8.21
N GLY A 283 -8.78 -3.77 9.06
CA GLY A 283 -8.08 -3.91 10.34
C GLY A 283 -8.93 -4.51 11.46
N GLU A 284 -10.26 -4.44 11.33
CA GLU A 284 -11.19 -4.88 12.38
C GLU A 284 -11.31 -6.42 12.52
N HIS A 285 -10.90 -7.18 11.50
CA HIS A 285 -11.05 -8.65 11.51
C HIS A 285 -10.03 -9.42 12.37
N CYS A 286 -9.09 -8.73 13.04
CA CYS A 286 -8.02 -9.37 13.80
C CYS A 286 -8.19 -9.29 15.32
N THR A 287 -9.41 -9.11 15.85
CA THR A 287 -9.67 -8.95 17.29
C THR A 287 -9.04 -10.08 18.12
N LYS A 288 -9.19 -11.34 17.71
CA LYS A 288 -8.55 -12.48 18.40
C LYS A 288 -7.03 -12.32 18.47
N ARG A 289 -6.40 -11.89 17.39
CA ARG A 289 -4.95 -11.68 17.33
C ARG A 289 -4.50 -10.50 18.19
N ARG A 290 -5.29 -9.41 18.22
CA ARG A 290 -5.05 -8.25 19.09
C ARG A 290 -5.07 -8.68 20.57
N ILE A 291 -6.13 -9.38 21.00
CA ILE A 291 -6.28 -9.89 22.36
C ILE A 291 -5.09 -10.78 22.74
N MET A 292 -4.73 -11.75 21.88
CA MET A 292 -3.60 -12.63 22.15
C MET A 292 -2.26 -11.87 22.24
N ASN A 293 -2.06 -10.83 21.41
CA ASN A 293 -0.88 -9.99 21.47
C ASN A 293 -0.83 -9.17 22.77
N VAL A 294 -1.96 -8.63 23.21
CA VAL A 294 -2.09 -7.84 24.45
C VAL A 294 -1.81 -8.70 25.68
N LEU A 295 -2.45 -9.87 25.79
CA LEU A 295 -2.30 -10.76 26.94
C LEU A 295 -0.87 -11.34 27.03
N ASN A 296 -0.23 -11.59 25.91
CA ASN A 296 1.14 -12.10 25.83
C ASN A 296 2.20 -10.99 25.70
N TYR A 297 1.82 -9.73 25.92
CA TYR A 297 2.74 -8.61 25.78
C TYR A 297 3.90 -8.71 26.76
N LYS A 298 5.11 -8.63 26.23
CA LYS A 298 6.36 -8.49 27.01
C LYS A 298 7.07 -7.25 26.53
N LYS A 299 7.51 -6.41 27.46
CA LYS A 299 8.30 -5.22 27.12
C LYS A 299 9.57 -5.67 26.39
N PRO A 300 9.82 -5.19 25.17
CA PRO A 300 11.03 -5.56 24.46
C PRO A 300 12.26 -5.00 25.20
N ALA A 301 13.33 -5.80 25.24
CA ALA A 301 14.61 -5.34 25.79
C ALA A 301 15.21 -4.24 24.88
N PHE A 302 15.94 -3.33 25.46
CA PHE A 302 16.56 -2.21 24.73
C PHE A 302 17.38 -2.68 23.52
N TRP A 303 18.20 -3.72 23.71
CA TRP A 303 19.02 -4.29 22.63
C TRP A 303 18.22 -4.84 21.47
N VAL A 304 17.05 -5.43 21.73
CA VAL A 304 16.14 -5.93 20.69
C VAL A 304 15.63 -4.76 19.85
N ILE A 305 15.30 -3.63 20.49
CA ILE A 305 14.86 -2.43 19.78
C ILE A 305 15.99 -1.86 18.92
N LEU A 306 17.21 -1.75 19.48
CA LEU A 306 18.37 -1.21 18.77
C LEU A 306 18.71 -2.06 17.55
N VAL A 307 18.84 -3.37 17.71
CA VAL A 307 19.17 -4.29 16.60
C VAL A 307 18.04 -4.26 15.54
N ALA A 308 16.79 -4.27 15.96
CA ALA A 308 15.65 -4.20 15.05
C ALA A 308 15.60 -2.88 14.28
N LEU A 309 15.95 -1.76 14.93
CA LEU A 309 16.01 -0.45 14.28
C LEU A 309 17.13 -0.39 13.24
N LEU A 310 18.33 -0.86 13.59
CA LEU A 310 19.46 -0.92 12.66
C LEU A 310 19.15 -1.84 11.46
N ALA A 311 18.56 -3.01 11.73
CA ALA A 311 18.13 -3.93 10.67
C ALA A 311 17.05 -3.30 9.78
N ALA A 312 16.08 -2.60 10.36
CA ALA A 312 15.05 -1.90 9.60
C ALA A 312 15.62 -0.77 8.74
N LEU A 313 16.58 0.01 9.25
CA LEU A 313 17.24 1.07 8.49
C LEU A 313 18.06 0.49 7.34
N ALA A 314 18.87 -0.56 7.58
CA ALA A 314 19.63 -1.23 6.55
C ALA A 314 18.73 -1.83 5.46
N THR A 315 17.66 -2.52 5.86
CA THR A 315 16.65 -3.06 4.95
C THR A 315 16.00 -1.95 4.12
N THR A 316 15.62 -0.85 4.74
CA THR A 316 15.01 0.29 4.06
C THR A 316 15.96 0.88 3.01
N ALA A 317 17.23 1.06 3.34
CA ALA A 317 18.25 1.56 2.41
C ALA A 317 18.39 0.64 1.18
N VAL A 318 18.46 -0.67 1.40
CA VAL A 318 18.57 -1.68 0.32
C VAL A 318 17.31 -1.74 -0.55
N LEU A 319 16.11 -1.64 0.07
CA LEU A 319 14.83 -1.71 -0.63
C LEU A 319 14.49 -0.44 -1.42
N LEU A 320 14.98 0.71 -1.00
CA LEU A 320 14.80 1.98 -1.70
C LEU A 320 15.86 2.25 -2.76
N ALA A 321 17.01 1.54 -2.71
CA ALA A 321 18.10 1.71 -3.65
C ALA A 321 17.81 1.09 -5.02
N ASN A 322 18.17 1.80 -6.10
CA ASN A 322 18.22 1.25 -7.46
C ASN A 322 19.64 0.70 -7.75
N PRO A 323 19.78 -0.27 -8.70
CA PRO A 323 21.09 -0.68 -9.17
C PRO A 323 21.83 0.50 -9.81
N VAL A 324 23.16 0.56 -9.60
CA VAL A 324 24.01 1.50 -10.33
C VAL A 324 24.09 1.00 -11.77
N SER A 325 23.84 1.90 -12.75
CA SER A 325 24.20 1.62 -14.13
C SER A 325 25.73 1.56 -14.18
N LEU A 326 26.30 0.36 -14.28
CA LEU A 326 27.67 0.22 -14.74
C LEU A 326 27.64 0.65 -16.21
N ASN A 327 27.89 1.93 -16.46
CA ASN A 327 28.37 2.33 -17.77
C ASN A 327 29.64 1.48 -17.96
N THR A 328 29.54 0.44 -18.78
CA THR A 328 30.71 -0.15 -19.39
C THR A 328 31.44 1.02 -20.04
N ALA A 329 32.46 1.51 -19.33
CA ALA A 329 33.39 2.47 -19.87
C ALA A 329 33.85 1.90 -21.21
N GLU A 330 33.75 2.74 -22.22
CA GLU A 330 34.39 2.68 -23.49
C GLU A 330 35.67 1.85 -23.43
N GLU A 331 35.69 0.77 -24.17
CA GLU A 331 36.97 0.23 -24.63
C GLU A 331 37.55 1.23 -25.65
N PRO A 332 38.84 1.54 -25.52
CA PRO A 332 39.55 2.44 -26.43
C PRO A 332 39.75 1.88 -27.84
#